data_f2ba2b7b243118bc9d213ffaaa525fcc
#
_entry.id   f2ba2b7b243118bc9d213ffaaa525fcc
#
_cell.length_a   1.000
_cell.length_b   1.000
_cell.length_c   1.000
_cell.angle_alpha   90.00
_cell.angle_beta   90.00
_cell.angle_gamma   90.00
#
_symmetry.space_group_name_H-M   'P 1'
#
loop_
_entity.id
_entity.type
_entity.pdbx_description
1 polymer ?
#
loop_
_entity_poly.entity_id
_entity_poly.type
_entity_poly.pdbx_seq_one_letter_code
_entity_poly.pdbx_strand_id
1 'polypeptide(L)'
;QFQDFQAEQARLKSMKSQAEADRATIESQRNQQAKLLADAKKKEQEAKQVVDRLTAQQRAELKRQQAAEAQAAAAHAVSRSAGRPTDQQSALGQPSSSSTQASQTGSQVPIPDPSHGVSSRAQSALNFALAQLGKPYIWGGTGPTGYDCSGLMMASWGKAGVSLPRTAAAQYAAGTPVSTSDLQPGDLVFLYPGITHVGMYIGDGKFIHASSPRTGIKVSVLAQQPSYQGARRFG
;
A
#
# COMPACT_ATOMS: atom_id res chain seq x y z
N GLN A 1 52.97 20.78 -42.31
CA GLN A 1 52.74 21.77 -41.21
C GLN A 1 51.58 22.72 -41.48
N PHE A 2 51.47 23.34 -42.68
CA PHE A 2 50.33 24.26 -42.96
C PHE A 2 48.99 23.51 -43.14
N GLN A 3 49.01 22.37 -43.77
CA GLN A 3 47.82 21.51 -43.93
C GLN A 3 47.34 20.87 -42.60
N ASP A 4 48.29 20.51 -41.73
CA ASP A 4 47.97 19.97 -40.41
C ASP A 4 47.27 21.04 -39.53
N PHE A 5 47.70 22.27 -39.59
CA PHE A 5 47.10 23.39 -38.87
C PHE A 5 45.69 23.71 -39.37
N GLN A 6 45.45 23.64 -40.68
CA GLN A 6 44.09 23.80 -41.26
C GLN A 6 43.13 22.68 -40.84
N ALA A 7 43.62 21.44 -40.80
CA ALA A 7 42.84 20.27 -40.37
C ALA A 7 42.48 20.40 -38.88
N GLU A 8 43.38 20.85 -38.04
CA GLU A 8 43.14 21.05 -36.63
C GLU A 8 42.11 22.17 -36.36
N GLN A 9 42.19 23.28 -37.08
CA GLN A 9 41.20 24.35 -37.01
C GLN A 9 39.80 23.88 -37.45
N ALA A 10 39.71 23.10 -38.51
CA ALA A 10 38.45 22.50 -38.96
C ALA A 10 37.85 21.55 -37.90
N ARG A 11 38.69 20.74 -37.25
CA ARG A 11 38.30 19.83 -36.16
C ARG A 11 37.78 20.59 -34.95
N LEU A 12 38.48 21.65 -34.53
CA LEU A 12 38.04 22.50 -33.40
C LEU A 12 36.71 23.18 -33.68
N LYS A 13 36.49 23.64 -34.91
CA LYS A 13 35.21 24.23 -35.34
C LYS A 13 34.07 23.22 -35.31
N SER A 14 34.32 22.01 -35.78
CA SER A 14 33.33 20.92 -35.72
C SER A 14 32.99 20.54 -34.27
N MET A 15 33.99 20.38 -33.40
CA MET A 15 33.78 20.09 -31.99
C MET A 15 32.99 21.19 -31.26
N LYS A 16 33.28 22.47 -31.57
CA LYS A 16 32.53 23.59 -31.04
C LYS A 16 31.06 23.57 -31.46
N SER A 17 30.81 23.35 -32.75
CA SER A 17 29.43 23.23 -33.27
C SER A 17 28.70 22.05 -32.64
N GLN A 18 29.34 20.90 -32.44
CA GLN A 18 28.74 19.75 -31.76
C GLN A 18 28.41 20.08 -30.30
N ALA A 19 29.30 20.71 -29.57
CA ALA A 19 29.10 21.12 -28.19
C ALA A 19 27.92 22.10 -28.03
N GLU A 20 27.73 23.00 -28.99
CA GLU A 20 26.62 23.93 -29.03
C GLU A 20 25.27 23.19 -29.28
N ALA A 21 25.24 22.21 -30.20
CA ALA A 21 24.09 21.38 -30.46
C ALA A 21 23.71 20.50 -29.25
N ASP A 22 24.70 19.91 -28.58
CA ASP A 22 24.50 19.11 -27.38
C ASP A 22 23.93 19.97 -26.23
N ARG A 23 24.43 21.20 -26.07
CA ARG A 23 23.89 22.15 -25.08
C ARG A 23 22.42 22.49 -25.35
N ALA A 24 22.05 22.77 -26.59
CA ALA A 24 20.67 23.06 -26.96
C ALA A 24 19.74 21.85 -26.70
N THR A 25 20.24 20.65 -26.96
CA THR A 25 19.51 19.40 -26.67
C THR A 25 19.29 19.19 -25.17
N ILE A 26 20.32 19.40 -24.36
CA ILE A 26 20.23 19.29 -22.89
C ILE A 26 19.25 20.33 -22.33
N GLU A 27 19.29 21.55 -22.83
CA GLU A 27 18.37 22.62 -22.39
C GLU A 27 16.91 22.29 -22.75
N SER A 28 16.66 21.78 -23.95
CA SER A 28 15.34 21.30 -24.38
C SER A 28 14.84 20.18 -23.46
N GLN A 29 15.66 19.18 -23.15
CA GLN A 29 15.32 18.09 -22.25
C GLN A 29 15.01 18.59 -20.83
N ARG A 30 15.79 19.52 -20.29
CA ARG A 30 15.53 20.14 -18.98
C ARG A 30 14.18 20.86 -18.95
N ASN A 31 13.86 21.60 -20.00
CA ASN A 31 12.58 22.31 -20.13
C ASN A 31 11.39 21.33 -20.22
N GLN A 32 11.53 20.21 -20.93
CA GLN A 32 10.52 19.16 -20.96
C GLN A 32 10.35 18.50 -19.58
N GLN A 33 11.41 18.19 -18.90
CA GLN A 33 11.35 17.63 -17.53
C GLN A 33 10.68 18.60 -16.55
N ALA A 34 10.99 19.89 -16.64
CA ALA A 34 10.38 20.92 -15.81
C ALA A 34 8.85 21.01 -16.04
N LYS A 35 8.41 20.94 -17.29
CA LYS A 35 6.97 20.89 -17.63
C LYS A 35 6.29 19.65 -17.07
N LEU A 36 6.87 18.47 -17.27
CA LEU A 36 6.33 17.21 -16.73
C LEU A 36 6.23 17.24 -15.20
N LEU A 37 7.22 17.82 -14.54
CA LEU A 37 7.21 17.96 -13.08
C LEU A 37 6.12 18.93 -12.61
N ALA A 38 5.91 20.03 -13.32
CA ALA A 38 4.85 20.99 -13.02
C ALA A 38 3.45 20.37 -13.22
N ASP A 39 3.26 19.62 -14.31
CA ASP A 39 2.01 18.91 -14.58
C ASP A 39 1.73 17.82 -13.56
N ALA A 40 2.76 17.07 -13.15
CA ALA A 40 2.64 16.06 -12.10
C ALA A 40 2.22 16.68 -10.76
N LYS A 41 2.84 17.80 -10.34
CA LYS A 41 2.46 18.54 -9.13
C LYS A 41 1.02 19.07 -9.19
N LYS A 42 0.60 19.58 -10.35
CA LYS A 42 -0.78 20.05 -10.54
C LYS A 42 -1.78 18.91 -10.37
N LYS A 43 -1.54 17.77 -11.02
CA LYS A 43 -2.39 16.57 -10.89
C LYS A 43 -2.42 16.04 -9.47
N GLU A 44 -1.31 16.09 -8.75
CA GLU A 44 -1.25 15.70 -7.34
C GLU A 44 -2.13 16.60 -6.46
N GLN A 45 -2.08 17.92 -6.68
CA GLN A 45 -2.93 18.88 -5.97
C GLN A 45 -4.41 18.69 -6.28
N GLU A 46 -4.77 18.46 -7.56
CA GLU A 46 -6.14 18.18 -7.97
C GLU A 46 -6.66 16.87 -7.34
N ALA A 47 -5.83 15.82 -7.33
CA ALA A 47 -6.16 14.54 -6.69
C ALA A 47 -6.38 14.71 -5.18
N LYS A 48 -5.53 15.50 -4.51
CA LYS A 48 -5.67 15.80 -3.09
C LYS A 48 -6.98 16.53 -2.78
N GLN A 49 -7.34 17.53 -3.59
CA GLN A 49 -8.62 18.24 -3.42
C GLN A 49 -9.83 17.30 -3.59
N VAL A 50 -9.78 16.38 -4.53
CA VAL A 50 -10.84 15.38 -4.72
C VAL A 50 -10.95 14.46 -3.51
N VAL A 51 -9.83 13.97 -3.00
CA VAL A 51 -9.78 13.11 -1.80
C VAL A 51 -10.33 13.86 -0.58
N ASP A 52 -9.91 15.10 -0.36
CA ASP A 52 -10.37 15.92 0.77
C ASP A 52 -11.90 16.16 0.69
N ARG A 53 -12.42 16.42 -0.51
CA ARG A 53 -13.85 16.60 -0.74
C ARG A 53 -14.66 15.34 -0.48
N LEU A 54 -14.18 14.18 -0.97
CA LEU A 54 -14.83 12.89 -0.74
C LEU A 54 -14.81 12.51 0.74
N THR A 55 -13.70 12.74 1.44
CA THR A 55 -13.57 12.49 2.89
C THR A 55 -14.52 13.37 3.69
N ALA A 56 -14.69 14.64 3.31
CA ALA A 56 -15.63 15.54 3.96
C ALA A 56 -17.10 15.10 3.78
N GLN A 57 -17.44 14.63 2.57
CA GLN A 57 -18.77 14.08 2.28
C GLN A 57 -19.05 12.81 3.08
N GLN A 58 -18.11 11.88 3.15
CA GLN A 58 -18.25 10.66 3.95
C GLN A 58 -18.41 10.94 5.44
N ARG A 59 -17.66 11.90 5.98
CA ARG A 59 -17.80 12.34 7.38
C ARG A 59 -19.16 12.99 7.65
N ALA A 60 -19.67 13.77 6.73
CA ALA A 60 -21.00 14.38 6.85
C ALA A 60 -22.11 13.33 6.81
N GLU A 61 -21.99 12.34 5.93
CA GLU A 61 -22.96 11.23 5.85
C GLU A 61 -22.95 10.37 7.11
N LEU A 62 -21.76 10.01 7.62
CA LEU A 62 -21.63 9.26 8.87
C LEU A 62 -22.25 10.02 10.06
N LYS A 63 -22.05 11.33 10.16
CA LYS A 63 -22.71 12.16 11.19
C LYS A 63 -24.22 12.17 11.07
N ARG A 64 -24.77 12.20 9.86
CA ARG A 64 -26.22 12.11 9.63
C ARG A 64 -26.77 10.78 10.07
N GLN A 65 -26.11 9.68 9.73
CA GLN A 65 -26.50 8.34 10.14
C GLN A 65 -26.49 8.19 11.68
N GLN A 66 -25.41 8.63 12.33
CA GLN A 66 -25.33 8.61 13.80
C GLN A 66 -26.41 9.46 14.47
N ALA A 67 -26.73 10.63 13.91
CA ALA A 67 -27.80 11.47 14.42
C ALA A 67 -29.19 10.80 14.25
N ALA A 68 -29.44 10.14 13.13
CA ALA A 68 -30.67 9.41 12.87
C ALA A 68 -30.82 8.20 13.83
N GLU A 69 -29.76 7.44 14.05
CA GLU A 69 -29.75 6.33 15.01
C GLU A 69 -29.99 6.81 16.44
N ALA A 70 -29.37 7.92 16.85
CA ALA A 70 -29.60 8.51 18.17
C ALA A 70 -31.05 8.97 18.36
N GLN A 71 -31.66 9.55 17.32
CA GLN A 71 -33.08 9.94 17.35
C GLN A 71 -34.02 8.73 17.42
N ALA A 72 -33.73 7.67 16.65
CA ALA A 72 -34.47 6.43 16.69
C ALA A 72 -34.38 5.75 18.07
N ALA A 73 -33.20 5.71 18.67
CA ALA A 73 -32.98 5.18 20.01
C ALA A 73 -33.76 5.97 21.08
N ALA A 74 -33.77 7.32 20.97
CA ALA A 74 -34.53 8.18 21.86
C ALA A 74 -36.06 7.94 21.72
N ALA A 75 -36.56 7.79 20.50
CA ALA A 75 -37.97 7.50 20.25
C ALA A 75 -38.40 6.15 20.86
N HIS A 76 -37.54 5.11 20.75
CA HIS A 76 -37.76 3.80 21.39
C HIS A 76 -37.69 3.85 22.91
N ALA A 77 -36.88 4.72 23.50
CA ALA A 77 -36.82 4.93 24.96
C ALA A 77 -38.11 5.56 25.50
N VAL A 78 -38.64 6.55 24.79
CA VAL A 78 -39.92 7.19 25.15
C VAL A 78 -41.10 6.23 25.04
N SER A 79 -41.11 5.38 24.01
CA SER A 79 -42.15 4.36 23.84
C SER A 79 -42.16 3.28 24.94
N ARG A 80 -40.98 2.98 25.52
CA ARG A 80 -40.88 2.03 26.65
C ARG A 80 -41.29 2.60 27.99
N SER A 81 -41.21 3.93 28.17
CA SER A 81 -41.64 4.59 29.43
C SER A 81 -43.15 4.78 29.54
N ALA A 82 -43.88 4.73 28.43
CA ALA A 82 -45.32 4.92 28.40
C ALA A 82 -46.13 3.60 28.65
N GLY A 83 -45.48 2.45 28.83
CA GLY A 83 -46.17 1.14 28.96
C GLY A 83 -45.75 0.36 30.22
N ARG A 84 -45.82 0.97 31.43
CA ARG A 84 -45.61 0.21 32.67
C ARG A 84 -46.87 0.21 33.53
N PRO A 85 -47.61 -0.92 33.55
CA PRO A 85 -48.48 -1.21 34.69
C PRO A 85 -47.64 -1.68 35.88
N THR A 86 -47.88 -1.10 37.03
CA THR A 86 -47.42 -1.55 38.32
C THR A 86 -48.05 -2.87 38.67
N ASP A 87 -47.24 -3.92 38.98
CA ASP A 87 -47.56 -4.84 40.09
C ASP A 87 -46.33 -5.75 40.40
N GLN A 88 -45.88 -5.62 41.57
CA GLN A 88 -45.50 -6.47 42.71
C GLN A 88 -44.67 -7.76 42.48
N GLN A 89 -43.55 -7.71 43.12
CA GLN A 89 -43.06 -8.57 44.22
C GLN A 89 -42.46 -9.97 43.94
N SER A 90 -41.22 -10.05 44.40
CA SER A 90 -40.53 -11.18 45.08
C SER A 90 -40.02 -12.34 44.23
N ALA A 91 -38.73 -12.51 44.11
CA ALA A 91 -37.95 -13.61 44.73
C ALA A 91 -36.48 -13.52 44.42
N LEU A 92 -35.71 -13.75 45.46
CA LEU A 92 -34.26 -13.89 45.54
C LEU A 92 -33.73 -15.03 44.68
N GLY A 93 -32.64 -14.83 43.90
CA GLY A 93 -31.93 -15.87 43.22
C GLY A 93 -30.57 -15.34 42.70
N GLN A 94 -29.51 -15.86 43.28
CA GLN A 94 -28.12 -15.51 43.07
C GLN A 94 -27.59 -15.74 41.66
N PRO A 95 -26.39 -15.15 41.33
CA PRO A 95 -25.96 -14.96 39.94
C PRO A 95 -25.18 -16.17 39.42
N SER A 96 -25.51 -16.59 38.20
CA SER A 96 -24.66 -17.48 37.42
C SER A 96 -24.02 -16.64 36.30
N SER A 97 -22.72 -16.50 36.41
CA SER A 97 -21.81 -15.97 35.39
C SER A 97 -21.84 -16.84 34.14
N SER A 98 -22.40 -16.31 33.06
CA SER A 98 -22.22 -16.84 31.71
C SER A 98 -21.64 -15.75 30.86
N SER A 99 -20.35 -15.89 30.56
CA SER A 99 -19.59 -15.11 29.60
C SER A 99 -20.19 -15.31 28.20
N THR A 100 -20.94 -14.34 27.73
CA THR A 100 -21.35 -14.29 26.32
C THR A 100 -20.24 -13.69 25.50
N GLN A 101 -19.50 -14.54 24.81
CA GLN A 101 -18.62 -14.13 23.73
C GLN A 101 -19.45 -13.48 22.63
N ALA A 102 -19.20 -12.20 22.42
CA ALA A 102 -19.66 -11.47 21.24
C ALA A 102 -18.93 -12.03 20.02
N SER A 103 -19.62 -12.78 19.18
CA SER A 103 -19.15 -13.17 17.86
C SER A 103 -19.02 -11.94 16.97
N GLN A 104 -17.82 -11.43 16.82
CA GLN A 104 -17.50 -10.49 15.74
C GLN A 104 -17.35 -11.31 14.46
N THR A 105 -18.34 -11.25 13.61
CA THR A 105 -18.27 -11.71 12.21
C THR A 105 -17.43 -10.74 11.40
N GLY A 106 -16.12 -10.76 11.61
CA GLY A 106 -15.16 -10.21 10.67
C GLY A 106 -14.93 -11.25 9.59
N SER A 107 -15.09 -10.88 8.32
CA SER A 107 -14.70 -11.70 7.18
C SER A 107 -13.23 -12.08 7.30
N GLN A 108 -12.96 -13.23 7.90
CA GLN A 108 -11.64 -13.83 7.93
C GLN A 108 -11.34 -14.34 6.54
N VAL A 109 -10.39 -13.70 5.88
CA VAL A 109 -9.68 -14.30 4.74
C VAL A 109 -8.99 -15.56 5.29
N PRO A 110 -9.19 -16.75 4.71
CA PRO A 110 -8.53 -17.96 5.18
C PRO A 110 -7.02 -17.76 5.20
N ILE A 111 -6.40 -17.91 6.37
CA ILE A 111 -4.95 -17.92 6.51
C ILE A 111 -4.48 -19.28 5.98
N PRO A 112 -3.56 -19.33 4.99
CA PRO A 112 -3.02 -20.60 4.54
C PRO A 112 -2.35 -21.36 5.67
N ASP A 113 -2.56 -22.68 5.71
CA ASP A 113 -1.95 -23.60 6.68
C ASP A 113 -0.40 -23.48 6.66
N PRO A 114 0.27 -23.25 7.79
CA PRO A 114 1.72 -23.03 7.85
C PRO A 114 2.57 -24.29 7.60
N SER A 115 1.98 -25.41 7.17
CA SER A 115 2.67 -26.71 7.07
C SER A 115 3.60 -26.88 5.85
N HIS A 116 3.78 -25.91 4.97
CA HIS A 116 4.70 -26.01 3.83
C HIS A 116 5.90 -25.05 3.96
N GLY A 117 6.93 -25.43 4.71
CA GLY A 117 8.31 -24.94 4.53
C GLY A 117 8.56 -23.44 4.75
N VAL A 118 7.59 -22.66 5.25
CA VAL A 118 7.74 -21.23 5.48
C VAL A 118 8.64 -20.99 6.69
N SER A 119 9.69 -20.19 6.54
CA SER A 119 10.55 -19.84 7.68
C SER A 119 9.76 -19.06 8.75
N SER A 120 10.13 -19.22 10.01
CA SER A 120 9.50 -18.48 11.13
C SER A 120 9.58 -16.96 10.93
N ARG A 121 10.63 -16.47 10.26
CA ARG A 121 10.78 -15.06 9.89
C ARG A 121 9.78 -14.64 8.82
N ALA A 122 9.63 -15.44 7.77
CA ALA A 122 8.65 -15.16 6.71
C ALA A 122 7.22 -15.17 7.27
N GLN A 123 6.90 -16.10 8.18
CA GLN A 123 5.62 -16.12 8.87
C GLN A 123 5.38 -14.86 9.72
N SER A 124 6.40 -14.40 10.45
CA SER A 124 6.32 -13.16 11.23
C SER A 124 6.08 -11.93 10.34
N ALA A 125 6.81 -11.83 9.22
CA ALA A 125 6.64 -10.77 8.25
C ALA A 125 5.25 -10.79 7.61
N LEU A 126 4.76 -11.98 7.25
CA LEU A 126 3.44 -12.19 6.67
C LEU A 126 2.32 -11.78 7.64
N ASN A 127 2.38 -12.23 8.89
CA ASN A 127 1.41 -11.86 9.91
C ASN A 127 1.34 -10.35 10.12
N PHE A 128 2.49 -9.68 10.14
CA PHE A 128 2.52 -8.22 10.22
C PHE A 128 1.88 -7.56 9.00
N ALA A 129 2.20 -8.02 7.78
CA ALA A 129 1.63 -7.47 6.55
C ALA A 129 0.10 -7.61 6.53
N LEU A 130 -0.42 -8.79 6.87
CA LEU A 130 -1.85 -9.08 6.93
C LEU A 130 -2.57 -8.20 7.97
N ALA A 131 -1.95 -7.93 9.10
CA ALA A 131 -2.50 -7.02 10.12
C ALA A 131 -2.61 -5.55 9.64
N GLN A 132 -2.01 -5.19 8.50
CA GLN A 132 -2.13 -3.85 7.93
C GLN A 132 -3.25 -3.74 6.87
N LEU A 133 -3.99 -4.81 6.58
CA LEU A 133 -5.10 -4.79 5.61
C LEU A 133 -6.07 -3.63 5.91
N GLY A 134 -6.52 -2.98 4.84
CA GLY A 134 -7.44 -1.84 4.92
C GLY A 134 -6.80 -0.50 5.30
N LYS A 135 -5.55 -0.46 5.74
CA LYS A 135 -4.86 0.81 5.98
C LYS A 135 -4.63 1.57 4.67
N PRO A 136 -4.56 2.92 4.74
CA PRO A 136 -4.37 3.73 3.55
C PRO A 136 -2.98 3.55 2.93
N TYR A 137 -2.93 3.71 1.61
CA TYR A 137 -1.67 3.93 0.90
C TYR A 137 -1.21 5.36 1.15
N ILE A 138 0.01 5.53 1.63
CA ILE A 138 0.66 6.82 1.79
C ILE A 138 1.97 6.80 1.00
N TRP A 139 2.12 7.69 0.04
CA TRP A 139 3.37 7.80 -0.72
C TRP A 139 4.55 8.09 0.19
N GLY A 140 5.61 7.29 0.11
CA GLY A 140 6.76 7.40 1.02
C GLY A 140 6.49 6.85 2.43
N GLY A 141 5.29 6.34 2.71
CA GLY A 141 4.88 5.85 4.03
C GLY A 141 5.56 4.53 4.42
N THR A 142 6.01 4.48 5.67
CA THR A 142 6.62 3.29 6.31
C THR A 142 5.88 2.87 7.59
N GLY A 143 4.67 3.43 7.81
CA GLY A 143 3.81 3.17 8.96
C GLY A 143 3.92 4.23 10.06
N PRO A 144 3.17 4.07 11.15
CA PRO A 144 2.12 3.07 11.41
C PRO A 144 0.75 3.42 10.78
N THR A 145 0.52 4.69 10.37
CA THR A 145 -0.76 5.18 9.86
C THR A 145 -1.07 4.72 8.44
N GLY A 146 -0.05 4.47 7.63
CA GLY A 146 -0.17 3.98 6.26
C GLY A 146 1.19 3.69 5.66
N TYR A 147 1.20 3.06 4.50
CA TYR A 147 2.41 2.56 3.85
C TYR A 147 2.35 2.79 2.35
N ASP A 148 3.51 2.92 1.71
CA ASP A 148 3.64 2.61 0.29
C ASP A 148 4.00 1.13 0.09
N CYS A 149 4.11 0.69 -1.17
CA CYS A 149 4.35 -0.72 -1.50
C CYS A 149 5.63 -1.29 -0.85
N SER A 150 6.76 -0.63 -1.03
CA SER A 150 8.05 -1.06 -0.48
C SER A 150 8.19 -0.77 1.02
N GLY A 151 7.54 0.29 1.52
CA GLY A 151 7.49 0.61 2.94
C GLY A 151 6.73 -0.43 3.77
N LEU A 152 5.64 -0.99 3.21
CA LEU A 152 4.95 -2.12 3.82
C LEU A 152 5.86 -3.34 3.94
N MET A 153 6.58 -3.68 2.86
CA MET A 153 7.53 -4.81 2.87
C MET A 153 8.66 -4.60 3.86
N MET A 154 9.23 -3.39 3.87
CA MET A 154 10.28 -3.01 4.81
C MET A 154 9.83 -3.13 6.28
N ALA A 155 8.63 -2.64 6.61
CA ALA A 155 8.07 -2.74 7.96
C ALA A 155 7.77 -4.19 8.34
N SER A 156 7.23 -4.99 7.41
CA SER A 156 6.88 -6.39 7.64
C SER A 156 8.12 -7.24 7.94
N TRP A 157 9.14 -7.17 7.10
CA TRP A 157 10.39 -7.89 7.28
C TRP A 157 11.22 -7.35 8.46
N GLY A 158 11.12 -6.04 8.74
CA GLY A 158 11.69 -5.43 9.93
C GLY A 158 11.17 -6.06 11.23
N LYS A 159 9.87 -6.42 11.28
CA LYS A 159 9.29 -7.19 12.41
C LYS A 159 9.86 -8.60 12.54
N ALA A 160 10.31 -9.17 11.44
CA ALA A 160 10.98 -10.47 11.40
C ALA A 160 12.51 -10.37 11.66
N GLY A 161 13.03 -9.18 11.96
CA GLY A 161 14.46 -8.93 12.17
C GLY A 161 15.29 -8.87 10.89
N VAL A 162 14.65 -8.67 9.71
CA VAL A 162 15.31 -8.55 8.41
C VAL A 162 15.15 -7.12 7.91
N SER A 163 16.26 -6.41 7.70
CA SER A 163 16.26 -5.06 7.16
C SER A 163 16.19 -5.09 5.63
N LEU A 164 15.19 -4.45 5.06
CA LEU A 164 15.04 -4.30 3.60
C LEU A 164 15.38 -2.88 3.15
N PRO A 165 15.93 -2.71 1.94
CA PRO A 165 16.11 -1.39 1.33
C PRO A 165 14.79 -0.66 1.14
N ARG A 166 14.86 0.69 1.02
CA ARG A 166 13.68 1.53 0.97
C ARG A 166 12.82 1.38 -0.29
N THR A 167 13.41 1.17 -1.45
CA THR A 167 12.68 1.16 -2.73
C THR A 167 12.46 -0.26 -3.26
N ALA A 168 11.39 -0.47 -4.03
CA ALA A 168 11.09 -1.75 -4.64
C ALA A 168 12.25 -2.27 -5.53
N ALA A 169 12.86 -1.41 -6.33
CA ALA A 169 14.00 -1.79 -7.18
C ALA A 169 15.22 -2.23 -6.34
N ALA A 170 15.52 -1.54 -5.24
CA ALA A 170 16.61 -1.92 -4.35
C ALA A 170 16.29 -3.23 -3.59
N GLN A 171 15.03 -3.46 -3.19
CA GLN A 171 14.59 -4.73 -2.62
C GLN A 171 14.74 -5.87 -3.65
N TYR A 172 14.37 -5.64 -4.90
CA TYR A 172 14.55 -6.62 -5.97
C TYR A 172 16.03 -7.01 -6.15
N ALA A 173 16.94 -6.04 -6.10
CA ALA A 173 18.37 -6.27 -6.24
C ALA A 173 18.98 -7.02 -5.03
N ALA A 174 18.41 -6.84 -3.83
CA ALA A 174 18.97 -7.38 -2.58
C ALA A 174 18.51 -8.81 -2.26
N GLY A 175 17.39 -9.29 -2.81
CA GLY A 175 16.84 -10.60 -2.49
C GLY A 175 17.34 -11.73 -3.38
N THR A 176 17.21 -12.97 -2.92
CA THR A 176 17.52 -14.18 -3.69
C THR A 176 16.42 -14.45 -4.72
N PRO A 177 16.74 -14.64 -6.02
CA PRO A 177 15.75 -14.94 -7.04
C PRO A 177 14.95 -16.22 -6.74
N VAL A 178 13.65 -16.18 -6.98
CA VAL A 178 12.73 -17.33 -6.83
C VAL A 178 11.93 -17.50 -8.11
N SER A 179 11.81 -18.73 -8.58
CA SER A 179 10.96 -19.05 -9.73
C SER A 179 9.48 -18.95 -9.35
N THR A 180 8.61 -18.70 -10.32
CA THR A 180 7.16 -18.60 -10.06
C THR A 180 6.57 -19.91 -9.53
N SER A 181 7.16 -21.07 -9.90
CA SER A 181 6.77 -22.40 -9.40
C SER A 181 7.15 -22.65 -7.96
N ASP A 182 8.17 -21.94 -7.44
CA ASP A 182 8.74 -22.17 -6.11
C ASP A 182 8.35 -21.08 -5.11
N LEU A 183 7.34 -20.27 -5.46
CA LEU A 183 6.82 -19.22 -4.60
C LEU A 183 6.30 -19.78 -3.28
N GLN A 184 6.76 -19.20 -2.19
CA GLN A 184 6.32 -19.50 -0.82
C GLN A 184 5.78 -18.26 -0.13
N PRO A 185 4.84 -18.38 0.80
CA PRO A 185 4.38 -17.25 1.60
C PRO A 185 5.55 -16.52 2.27
N GLY A 186 5.58 -15.20 2.12
CA GLY A 186 6.70 -14.35 2.52
C GLY A 186 7.57 -13.85 1.35
N ASP A 187 7.63 -14.57 0.23
CA ASP A 187 8.37 -14.09 -0.95
C ASP A 187 7.83 -12.76 -1.45
N LEU A 188 8.73 -11.86 -1.84
CA LEU A 188 8.34 -10.59 -2.44
C LEU A 188 8.15 -10.76 -3.94
N VAL A 189 7.00 -10.33 -4.44
CA VAL A 189 6.64 -10.35 -5.87
C VAL A 189 6.69 -8.92 -6.42
N PHE A 190 7.33 -8.76 -7.57
CA PHE A 190 7.64 -7.48 -8.16
C PHE A 190 6.91 -7.28 -9.48
N LEU A 191 6.39 -6.08 -9.68
CA LEU A 191 5.52 -5.75 -10.81
C LEU A 191 6.01 -4.49 -11.50
N TYR A 192 5.60 -4.37 -12.76
CA TYR A 192 5.82 -3.27 -13.69
C TYR A 192 7.28 -3.07 -14.12
N PRO A 193 7.49 -2.63 -15.38
CA PRO A 193 8.83 -2.28 -15.88
C PRO A 193 9.53 -1.28 -14.97
N GLY A 194 10.82 -1.48 -14.72
CA GLY A 194 11.59 -0.67 -13.79
C GLY A 194 11.41 -1.03 -12.32
N ILE A 195 10.68 -2.13 -12.02
CA ILE A 195 10.46 -2.62 -10.65
C ILE A 195 9.85 -1.52 -9.75
N THR A 196 8.75 -0.95 -10.21
CA THR A 196 8.14 0.20 -9.52
C THR A 196 7.14 -0.19 -8.44
N HIS A 197 6.80 -1.49 -8.34
CA HIS A 197 5.84 -1.98 -7.36
C HIS A 197 6.25 -3.33 -6.78
N VAL A 198 5.88 -3.57 -5.52
CA VAL A 198 6.18 -4.79 -4.78
C VAL A 198 5.03 -5.16 -3.86
N GLY A 199 4.84 -6.46 -3.66
CA GLY A 199 3.97 -7.03 -2.63
C GLY A 199 4.56 -8.31 -2.08
N MET A 200 3.92 -8.89 -1.08
CA MET A 200 4.33 -10.15 -0.44
C MET A 200 3.37 -11.27 -0.84
N TYR A 201 3.90 -12.35 -1.36
CA TYR A 201 3.13 -13.55 -1.67
C TYR A 201 2.57 -14.17 -0.39
N ILE A 202 1.31 -14.57 -0.40
CA ILE A 202 0.61 -15.11 0.77
C ILE A 202 0.12 -16.55 0.57
N GLY A 203 0.44 -17.16 -0.58
CA GLY A 203 -0.07 -18.46 -0.98
C GLY A 203 -1.23 -18.38 -1.97
N ASP A 204 -1.63 -19.51 -2.56
CA ASP A 204 -2.79 -19.66 -3.46
C ASP A 204 -2.81 -18.66 -4.62
N GLY A 205 -1.66 -18.30 -5.17
CA GLY A 205 -1.56 -17.32 -6.24
C GLY A 205 -1.92 -15.89 -5.85
N LYS A 206 -1.99 -15.58 -4.55
CA LYS A 206 -2.37 -14.28 -4.00
C LYS A 206 -1.18 -13.56 -3.37
N PHE A 207 -1.25 -12.24 -3.32
CA PHE A 207 -0.26 -11.40 -2.65
C PHE A 207 -0.89 -10.19 -1.98
N ILE A 208 -0.31 -9.73 -0.88
CA ILE A 208 -0.69 -8.51 -0.18
C ILE A 208 0.22 -7.36 -0.60
N HIS A 209 -0.36 -6.20 -0.85
CA HIS A 209 0.38 -5.00 -1.23
C HIS A 209 -0.34 -3.71 -0.83
N ALA A 210 0.41 -2.64 -0.63
CA ALA A 210 -0.14 -1.29 -0.61
C ALA A 210 -0.33 -0.85 -2.06
N SER A 211 -1.58 -0.93 -2.56
CA SER A 211 -1.91 -0.90 -3.98
C SER A 211 -1.90 0.52 -4.57
N SER A 212 -2.74 1.39 -4.03
CA SER A 212 -2.89 2.77 -4.50
C SER A 212 -3.55 3.65 -3.44
N PRO A 213 -3.48 4.99 -3.55
CA PRO A 213 -4.19 5.89 -2.63
C PRO A 213 -5.69 5.65 -2.53
N ARG A 214 -6.30 5.14 -3.60
CA ARG A 214 -7.75 4.86 -3.65
C ARG A 214 -8.13 3.55 -2.96
N THR A 215 -7.26 2.55 -2.97
CA THR A 215 -7.59 1.20 -2.52
C THR A 215 -6.86 0.76 -1.25
N GLY A 216 -5.81 1.48 -0.86
CA GLY A 216 -5.03 1.15 0.33
C GLY A 216 -4.32 -0.20 0.23
N ILE A 217 -4.17 -0.83 1.39
CA ILE A 217 -3.54 -2.15 1.52
C ILE A 217 -4.61 -3.22 1.32
N LYS A 218 -4.38 -4.11 0.34
CA LYS A 218 -5.30 -5.18 -0.06
C LYS A 218 -4.59 -6.43 -0.51
N VAL A 219 -5.35 -7.51 -0.64
CA VAL A 219 -4.93 -8.74 -1.32
C VAL A 219 -5.36 -8.69 -2.79
N SER A 220 -4.50 -9.18 -3.68
CA SER A 220 -4.76 -9.30 -5.11
C SER A 220 -4.29 -10.67 -5.63
N VAL A 221 -4.84 -11.10 -6.77
CA VAL A 221 -4.43 -12.34 -7.45
C VAL A 221 -3.25 -12.03 -8.36
N LEU A 222 -2.14 -12.77 -8.21
CA LEU A 222 -0.89 -12.52 -8.94
C LEU A 222 -1.05 -12.74 -10.45
N ALA A 223 -1.77 -13.77 -10.86
CA ALA A 223 -2.02 -14.08 -12.29
C ALA A 223 -2.84 -12.99 -13.01
N GLN A 224 -3.56 -12.15 -12.27
CA GLN A 224 -4.34 -11.03 -12.82
C GLN A 224 -3.52 -9.74 -12.92
N GLN A 225 -2.25 -9.77 -12.48
CA GLN A 225 -1.40 -8.57 -12.55
C GLN A 225 -0.63 -8.56 -13.86
N PRO A 226 -0.82 -7.54 -14.70
CA PRO A 226 0.02 -7.35 -15.87
C PRO A 226 1.45 -7.05 -15.42
N SER A 227 2.43 -7.49 -16.20
CA SER A 227 3.83 -7.09 -16.03
C SER A 227 4.51 -7.61 -14.74
N TYR A 228 4.29 -8.88 -14.38
CA TYR A 228 5.11 -9.55 -13.37
C TYR A 228 6.58 -9.57 -13.80
N GLN A 229 7.48 -9.17 -12.91
CA GLN A 229 8.92 -8.99 -13.18
C GLN A 229 9.79 -10.04 -12.47
N GLY A 230 9.23 -10.81 -11.56
CA GLY A 230 9.95 -11.82 -10.81
C GLY A 230 9.67 -11.76 -9.30
N ALA A 231 10.27 -12.70 -8.58
CA ALA A 231 10.16 -12.76 -7.12
C ALA A 231 11.53 -12.84 -6.45
N ARG A 232 11.56 -12.48 -5.16
CA ARG A 232 12.76 -12.53 -4.30
C ARG A 232 12.41 -13.07 -2.93
N ARG A 233 13.29 -13.91 -2.39
CA ARG A 233 13.21 -14.45 -1.03
C ARG A 233 14.19 -13.75 -0.11
N PHE A 234 13.76 -13.57 1.13
CA PHE A 234 14.53 -12.99 2.22
C PHE A 234 14.42 -13.88 3.48
N GLY A 235 15.44 -13.91 4.31
CA GLY A 235 15.46 -14.58 5.60
C GLY A 235 15.97 -16.01 5.59
#